data_8f062aa64a6aad5db9221459dc6dd22c
#
_entry.id   8f062aa64a6aad5db9221459dc6dd22c
#
_cell.length_a   1.000
_cell.length_b   1.000
_cell.length_c   1.000
_cell.angle_alpha   90.00
_cell.angle_beta   90.00
_cell.angle_gamma   90.00
#
_symmetry.space_group_name_H-M   'P 1'
#
loop_
_entity.id
_entity.type
_entity.pdbx_description
1 polymer ?
#
loop_
_entity_poly.entity_id
_entity_poly.type
_entity_poly.pdbx_seq_one_letter_code
_entity_poly.pdbx_strand_id
1 'polypeptide(L)'
;MTAISINRVAEPYIKNKASRHLEKNRVVIFASGTGNPFFSTDTAAVLRASEMKSDIILKGTKVDGIYNKDPIVHDDAKKISEISYADYLNQDIKVMDATAISLAKDRGLPIIIFSIMNSSNII
;
A
#
# COMPACT_ATOMS: atom_id res chain seq x y z
N MET A 1 10.12 10.21 -7.58
CA MET A 1 10.05 9.73 -8.99
C MET A 1 8.60 9.64 -9.41
N THR A 2 8.28 9.84 -10.68
CA THR A 2 6.88 9.86 -11.16
C THR A 2 6.66 8.81 -12.26
N ALA A 3 5.51 8.13 -12.21
CA ALA A 3 5.12 7.15 -13.23
C ALA A 3 4.67 7.80 -14.55
N ILE A 4 4.21 9.06 -14.49
CA ILE A 4 3.87 9.88 -15.66
C ILE A 4 5.00 10.88 -15.88
N SER A 5 5.55 10.97 -17.08
CA SER A 5 6.69 11.84 -17.38
C SER A 5 6.34 13.32 -17.26
N ILE A 6 6.90 13.99 -16.26
CA ILE A 6 6.80 15.44 -16.03
C ILE A 6 8.23 15.95 -15.77
N ASN A 7 9.06 15.96 -16.80
CA ASN A 7 10.51 16.11 -16.71
C ASN A 7 11.00 17.38 -15.97
N ARG A 8 10.16 18.45 -15.92
CA ARG A 8 10.48 19.68 -15.19
C ARG A 8 10.19 19.62 -13.69
N VAL A 9 9.44 18.58 -13.24
CA VAL A 9 8.91 18.49 -11.86
C VAL A 9 9.56 17.35 -11.09
N ALA A 10 9.67 16.17 -11.71
CA ALA A 10 10.17 14.98 -11.03
C ALA A 10 10.87 14.03 -12.00
N GLU A 11 11.82 13.28 -11.48
CA GLU A 11 12.50 12.23 -12.23
C GLU A 11 11.54 11.14 -12.67
N PRO A 12 11.53 10.74 -13.95
CA PRO A 12 10.74 9.60 -14.41
C PRO A 12 11.11 8.32 -13.66
N TYR A 13 10.07 7.52 -13.34
CA TYR A 13 10.28 6.26 -12.68
C TYR A 13 10.98 5.26 -13.59
N ILE A 14 12.13 4.80 -13.15
CA ILE A 14 12.88 3.68 -13.71
C ILE A 14 13.32 2.81 -12.53
N LYS A 15 12.90 1.53 -12.52
CA LYS A 15 13.17 0.59 -11.42
C LYS A 15 14.63 0.63 -10.95
N ASN A 16 15.59 0.50 -11.87
CA ASN A 16 17.01 0.45 -11.52
C ASN A 16 17.52 1.78 -10.93
N LYS A 17 16.93 2.92 -11.30
CA LYS A 17 17.27 4.20 -10.69
C LYS A 17 16.72 4.29 -9.27
N ALA A 18 15.46 3.87 -9.07
CA ALA A 18 14.86 3.81 -7.74
C ALA A 18 15.67 2.91 -6.80
N SER A 19 16.05 1.70 -7.24
CA SER A 19 16.90 0.81 -6.45
C SER A 19 18.24 1.47 -6.06
N ARG A 20 18.90 2.14 -6.99
CA ARG A 20 20.16 2.87 -6.70
C ARG A 20 20.00 4.02 -5.71
N HIS A 21 18.81 4.65 -5.67
CA HIS A 21 18.52 5.65 -4.64
C HIS A 21 18.39 4.99 -3.26
N LEU A 22 17.67 3.87 -3.16
CA LEU A 22 17.53 3.13 -1.90
C LEU A 22 18.87 2.57 -1.40
N GLU A 23 19.71 2.01 -2.28
CA GLU A 23 21.07 1.54 -1.96
C GLU A 23 21.96 2.65 -1.40
N LYS A 24 21.67 3.90 -1.73
CA LYS A 24 22.36 5.10 -1.20
C LYS A 24 21.66 5.66 0.04
N ASN A 25 20.83 4.89 0.72
CA ASN A 25 20.05 5.30 1.90
C ASN A 25 19.19 6.56 1.67
N ARG A 26 18.62 6.70 0.49
CA ARG A 26 17.72 7.80 0.15
C ARG A 26 16.27 7.34 0.30
N VAL A 27 15.43 8.23 0.79
CA VAL A 27 13.98 8.06 0.74
C VAL A 27 13.52 8.34 -0.70
N VAL A 28 12.72 7.44 -1.27
CA VAL A 28 12.17 7.59 -2.61
C VAL A 28 10.65 7.77 -2.52
N ILE A 29 10.15 8.88 -3.04
CA ILE A 29 8.72 9.14 -3.16
C ILE A 29 8.28 8.69 -4.55
N PHE A 30 7.31 7.78 -4.63
CA PHE A 30 6.69 7.33 -5.87
C PHE A 30 5.38 8.09 -6.09
N ALA A 31 5.34 8.92 -7.13
CA ALA A 31 4.20 9.74 -7.49
C ALA A 31 3.48 9.20 -8.74
N SER A 32 2.23 9.63 -8.93
CA SER A 32 1.38 9.31 -10.09
C SER A 32 0.97 7.84 -10.21
N GLY A 33 0.92 7.13 -9.08
CA GLY A 33 0.41 5.76 -9.03
C GLY A 33 1.18 4.77 -9.91
N THR A 34 0.46 3.98 -10.70
CA THR A 34 1.06 3.07 -11.70
C THR A 34 1.41 3.77 -13.01
N GLY A 35 0.85 4.94 -13.26
CA GLY A 35 0.87 5.62 -14.58
C GLY A 35 -0.13 5.04 -15.57
N ASN A 36 -0.96 4.08 -15.17
CA ASN A 36 -1.96 3.43 -16.01
C ASN A 36 -3.38 3.68 -15.45
N PRO A 37 -4.39 3.86 -16.32
CA PRO A 37 -5.77 3.96 -15.86
C PRO A 37 -6.25 2.65 -15.23
N PHE A 38 -7.34 2.73 -14.47
CA PHE A 38 -8.01 1.61 -13.80
C PHE A 38 -7.25 0.95 -12.64
N PHE A 39 -6.03 1.36 -12.35
CA PHE A 39 -5.27 0.88 -11.19
C PHE A 39 -5.26 1.94 -10.08
N SER A 40 -5.55 1.49 -8.87
CA SER A 40 -5.53 2.35 -7.67
C SER A 40 -4.11 2.65 -7.19
N THR A 41 -4.00 3.58 -6.24
CA THR A 41 -2.74 3.82 -5.52
C THR A 41 -2.35 2.66 -4.61
N ASP A 42 -3.31 1.85 -4.14
CA ASP A 42 -3.04 0.62 -3.39
C ASP A 42 -2.30 -0.40 -4.25
N THR A 43 -2.80 -0.63 -5.48
CA THR A 43 -2.10 -1.47 -6.46
C THR A 43 -0.71 -0.91 -6.79
N ALA A 44 -0.58 0.41 -6.93
CA ALA A 44 0.71 1.03 -7.17
C ALA A 44 1.69 0.79 -6.02
N ALA A 45 1.23 0.90 -4.76
CA ALA A 45 2.06 0.64 -3.58
C ALA A 45 2.61 -0.78 -3.58
N VAL A 46 1.75 -1.79 -3.81
CA VAL A 46 2.17 -3.19 -3.87
C VAL A 46 3.13 -3.45 -5.03
N LEU A 47 2.86 -2.86 -6.21
CA LEU A 47 3.74 -2.97 -7.38
C LEU A 47 5.13 -2.42 -7.08
N ARG A 48 5.23 -1.20 -6.53
CA ARG A 48 6.51 -0.58 -6.19
C ARG A 48 7.25 -1.35 -5.09
N ALA A 49 6.55 -1.79 -4.04
CA ALA A 49 7.12 -2.62 -2.99
C ALA A 49 7.72 -3.92 -3.56
N SER A 50 6.99 -4.58 -4.46
CA SER A 50 7.47 -5.80 -5.14
C SER A 50 8.71 -5.53 -6.00
N GLU A 51 8.73 -4.44 -6.78
CA GLU A 51 9.86 -4.05 -7.63
C GLU A 51 11.09 -3.67 -6.82
N MET A 52 10.91 -3.03 -5.67
CA MET A 52 11.98 -2.62 -4.75
C MET A 52 12.40 -3.76 -3.81
N LYS A 53 11.73 -4.90 -3.83
CA LYS A 53 11.95 -6.03 -2.92
C LYS A 53 11.82 -5.61 -1.46
N SER A 54 10.79 -4.84 -1.15
CA SER A 54 10.49 -4.43 0.22
C SER A 54 10.05 -5.64 1.04
N ASP A 55 10.36 -5.61 2.34
CA ASP A 55 9.99 -6.68 3.27
C ASP A 55 8.53 -6.57 3.72
N ILE A 56 7.97 -5.35 3.70
CA ILE A 56 6.64 -5.04 4.23
C ILE A 56 6.06 -3.80 3.58
N ILE A 57 4.73 -3.71 3.56
CA ILE A 57 3.99 -2.51 3.19
C ILE A 57 3.29 -1.94 4.42
N LEU A 58 3.48 -0.67 4.69
CA LEU A 58 2.79 0.07 5.74
C LEU A 58 1.72 0.95 5.12
N LYS A 59 0.45 0.64 5.36
CA LYS A 59 -0.68 1.45 4.87
C LYS A 59 -1.23 2.33 5.98
N GLY A 60 -0.91 3.61 5.92
CA GLY A 60 -1.52 4.62 6.77
C GLY A 60 -2.91 5.00 6.29
N THR A 61 -3.91 4.92 7.16
CA THR A 61 -5.31 5.24 6.86
C THR A 61 -5.93 6.13 7.96
N LYS A 62 -7.18 6.57 7.77
CA LYS A 62 -7.94 7.30 8.82
C LYS A 62 -8.48 6.34 9.89
N VAL A 63 -8.65 5.06 9.57
CA VAL A 63 -9.07 4.01 10.50
C VAL A 63 -7.85 3.26 11.03
N ASP A 64 -7.96 2.67 12.21
CA ASP A 64 -6.83 2.09 12.93
C ASP A 64 -6.60 0.60 12.64
N GLY A 65 -7.26 0.06 11.61
CA GLY A 65 -7.08 -1.33 11.21
C GLY A 65 -8.19 -1.86 10.31
N ILE A 66 -8.26 -3.17 10.23
CA ILE A 66 -9.30 -3.91 9.51
C ILE A 66 -10.42 -4.26 10.48
N TYR A 67 -11.66 -4.16 10.03
CA TYR A 67 -12.86 -4.52 10.78
C TYR A 67 -13.72 -5.48 9.96
N ASN A 68 -14.50 -6.31 10.65
CA ASN A 68 -15.44 -7.23 10.01
C ASN A 68 -16.62 -6.50 9.32
N LYS A 69 -16.85 -5.23 9.66
CA LYS A 69 -17.81 -4.30 9.06
C LYS A 69 -17.40 -2.86 9.35
N ASP A 70 -18.01 -1.90 8.67
CA ASP A 70 -17.64 -0.49 8.81
C ASP A 70 -17.86 0.02 10.25
N PRO A 71 -16.82 0.38 11.00
CA PRO A 71 -16.93 0.84 12.39
C PRO A 71 -17.58 2.22 12.51
N ILE A 72 -17.72 2.98 11.43
CA ILE A 72 -18.41 4.28 11.44
C ILE A 72 -19.93 4.09 11.45
N VAL A 73 -20.39 3.01 10.84
CA VAL A 73 -21.83 2.71 10.68
C VAL A 73 -22.34 1.70 11.73
N HIS A 74 -21.44 0.87 12.24
CA HIS A 74 -21.79 -0.26 13.12
C HIS A 74 -21.01 -0.21 14.43
N ASP A 75 -21.66 0.12 15.53
CA ASP A 75 -21.08 0.18 16.88
C ASP A 75 -20.54 -1.18 17.38
N ASP A 76 -21.05 -2.29 16.82
CA ASP A 76 -20.63 -3.65 17.12
C ASP A 76 -19.55 -4.18 16.16
N ALA A 77 -18.93 -3.32 15.36
CA ALA A 77 -17.81 -3.69 14.51
C ALA A 77 -16.62 -4.18 15.35
N LYS A 78 -16.07 -5.34 14.97
CA LYS A 78 -14.92 -5.92 15.65
C LYS A 78 -13.67 -5.78 14.81
N LYS A 79 -12.63 -5.27 15.44
CA LYS A 79 -11.31 -5.17 14.82
C LYS A 79 -10.70 -6.55 14.63
N ILE A 80 -10.11 -6.77 13.46
CA ILE A 80 -9.40 -7.97 13.08
C ILE A 80 -7.90 -7.67 13.18
N SER A 81 -7.22 -8.36 14.09
CA SER A 81 -5.78 -8.15 14.32
C SER A 81 -4.91 -8.71 13.20
N GLU A 82 -5.33 -9.84 12.63
CA GLU A 82 -4.62 -10.54 11.56
C GLU A 82 -5.62 -11.30 10.69
N ILE A 83 -5.42 -11.27 9.37
CA ILE A 83 -6.27 -11.94 8.41
C ILE A 83 -5.42 -12.45 7.23
N SER A 84 -5.74 -13.64 6.74
CA SER A 84 -5.12 -14.14 5.52
C SER A 84 -5.64 -13.36 4.29
N TYR A 85 -4.82 -13.28 3.23
CA TYR A 85 -5.26 -12.66 1.97
C TYR A 85 -6.47 -13.35 1.35
N ALA A 86 -6.56 -14.68 1.51
CA ALA A 86 -7.69 -15.46 1.02
C ALA A 86 -8.99 -15.07 1.76
N ASP A 87 -8.92 -15.00 3.09
CA ASP A 87 -10.08 -14.61 3.90
C ASP A 87 -10.47 -13.16 3.68
N TYR A 88 -9.49 -12.27 3.51
CA TYR A 88 -9.73 -10.86 3.17
C TYR A 88 -10.56 -10.72 1.89
N LEU A 89 -10.18 -11.44 0.83
CA LEU A 89 -10.89 -11.43 -0.45
C LEU A 89 -12.29 -12.07 -0.34
N ASN A 90 -12.42 -13.16 0.42
CA ASN A 90 -13.67 -13.87 0.61
C ASN A 90 -14.70 -13.06 1.43
N GLN A 91 -14.24 -12.22 2.36
CA GLN A 91 -15.09 -11.39 3.22
C GLN A 91 -15.43 -10.02 2.61
N ASP A 92 -15.03 -9.75 1.36
CA ASP A 92 -15.25 -8.46 0.66
C ASP A 92 -14.83 -7.22 1.49
N ILE A 93 -13.73 -7.34 2.22
CA ILE A 93 -13.17 -6.24 3.02
C ILE A 93 -12.61 -5.17 2.08
N LYS A 94 -12.93 -3.88 2.32
CA LYS A 94 -12.69 -2.78 1.38
C LYS A 94 -11.62 -1.77 1.83
N VAL A 95 -10.71 -2.16 2.70
CA VAL A 95 -9.61 -1.28 3.13
C VAL A 95 -8.55 -1.11 2.05
N MET A 96 -8.34 -2.16 1.24
CA MET A 96 -7.54 -2.14 0.01
C MET A 96 -8.32 -2.82 -1.12
N ASP A 97 -8.04 -2.44 -2.36
CA ASP A 97 -8.71 -3.08 -3.50
C ASP A 97 -8.19 -4.52 -3.73
N ALA A 98 -9.06 -5.34 -4.34
CA ALA A 98 -8.79 -6.76 -4.57
C ALA A 98 -7.54 -7.00 -5.44
N THR A 99 -7.23 -6.09 -6.37
CA THR A 99 -6.04 -6.19 -7.25
C THR A 99 -4.77 -6.05 -6.42
N ALA A 100 -4.73 -5.08 -5.51
CA ALA A 100 -3.60 -4.86 -4.59
C ALA A 100 -3.40 -6.08 -3.69
N ILE A 101 -4.48 -6.60 -3.10
CA ILE A 101 -4.44 -7.78 -2.20
C ILE A 101 -3.98 -9.03 -2.95
N SER A 102 -4.51 -9.27 -4.15
CA SER A 102 -4.09 -10.42 -4.98
C SER A 102 -2.62 -10.36 -5.33
N LEU A 103 -2.12 -9.17 -5.74
CA LEU A 103 -0.70 -8.99 -6.04
C LEU A 103 0.19 -9.18 -4.81
N ALA A 104 -0.22 -8.65 -3.64
CA ALA A 104 0.51 -8.84 -2.39
C ALA A 104 0.58 -10.30 -1.98
N LYS A 105 -0.53 -11.04 -2.10
CA LYS A 105 -0.60 -12.50 -1.88
C LYS A 105 0.39 -13.23 -2.75
N ASP A 106 0.39 -12.98 -4.07
CA ASP A 106 1.27 -13.65 -5.04
C ASP A 106 2.75 -13.36 -4.81
N ARG A 107 3.06 -12.22 -4.19
CA ARG A 107 4.43 -11.80 -3.86
C ARG A 107 4.84 -12.17 -2.44
N GLY A 108 3.92 -12.66 -1.62
CA GLY A 108 4.18 -12.94 -0.21
C GLY A 108 4.54 -11.70 0.62
N LEU A 109 4.06 -10.52 0.20
CA LEU A 109 4.36 -9.24 0.85
C LEU A 109 3.36 -9.00 1.99
N PRO A 110 3.79 -8.95 3.26
CA PRO A 110 2.90 -8.58 4.35
C PRO A 110 2.50 -7.10 4.28
N ILE A 111 1.27 -6.83 4.72
CA ILE A 111 0.72 -5.47 4.78
C ILE A 111 0.27 -5.18 6.21
N ILE A 112 0.76 -4.10 6.80
CA ILE A 112 0.27 -3.57 8.07
C ILE A 112 -0.58 -2.34 7.80
N ILE A 113 -1.80 -2.33 8.36
CA ILE A 113 -2.73 -1.22 8.28
C ILE A 113 -2.79 -0.52 9.63
N PHE A 114 -2.61 0.78 9.66
CA PHE A 114 -2.59 1.58 10.88
C PHE A 114 -3.18 2.97 10.66
N SER A 115 -3.61 3.62 11.74
CA SER A 115 -4.09 5.00 11.68
C SER A 115 -2.93 5.99 11.64
N ILE A 116 -2.91 6.86 10.61
CA ILE A 116 -1.98 7.99 10.54
C ILE A 116 -2.38 9.16 11.45
N MET A 117 -3.58 9.11 12.03
CA MET A 117 -4.08 10.18 12.93
C MET A 117 -3.39 10.17 14.30
N ASN A 118 -2.73 9.07 14.64
CA ASN A 118 -1.93 8.94 15.85
C ASN A 118 -0.45 8.79 15.48
N SER A 119 0.36 9.79 15.81
CA SER A 119 1.79 9.83 15.50
C SER A 119 2.59 8.69 16.16
N SER A 120 2.12 8.16 17.30
CA SER A 120 2.78 7.04 17.99
C SER A 120 2.70 5.70 17.22
N ASN A 121 1.87 5.60 16.19
CA ASN A 121 1.78 4.40 15.37
C ASN A 121 2.92 4.25 14.35
N ILE A 122 3.78 5.27 14.22
CA ILE A 122 4.88 5.30 13.23
C ILE A 122 6.26 5.13 13.89
N ILE A 123 6.29 5.14 15.23
CA ILE A 123 7.53 5.08 16.03
C ILE A 123 7.73 3.65 16.54
#